data_a03ee0ff5d6c9f69303b2bf9def7a9cd
#
_entry.id   a03ee0ff5d6c9f69303b2bf9def7a9cd
#
_cell.length_a   1.000
_cell.length_b   1.000
_cell.length_c   1.000
_cell.angle_alpha   90.00
_cell.angle_beta   90.00
_cell.angle_gamma   90.00
#
_symmetry.space_group_name_H-M   'P 1'
#
loop_
_entity.id
_entity.type
_entity.pdbx_description
1 polymer ?
#
loop_
_entity_poly.entity_id
_entity_poly.type
_entity_poly.pdbx_seq_one_letter_code
_entity_poly.pdbx_strand_id
1 'polypeptide(L)'
;MKTLKELGLHHSGRIGEVAGRGPLAQRLLAMGFLPGTPLRVVQVAPFGDPITVELDGWRVSLRLQEADALRIIPDSNGNGNGKAHA
;
A
#
# COMPACT_ATOMS: atom_id res chain seq x y z
N MET A 1 11.97 -1.18 -2.96
CA MET A 1 10.56 -0.92 -2.63
C MET A 1 9.67 -1.50 -3.71
N LYS A 2 8.45 -1.83 -3.37
CA LYS A 2 7.49 -2.46 -4.29
C LYS A 2 6.29 -1.55 -4.49
N THR A 3 5.58 -1.73 -5.62
CA THR A 3 4.27 -1.14 -5.81
C THR A 3 3.24 -1.96 -5.03
N LEU A 4 2.02 -1.44 -4.87
CA LEU A 4 0.96 -2.20 -4.21
C LEU A 4 0.61 -3.49 -4.95
N LYS A 5 0.64 -3.44 -6.27
CA LYS A 5 0.37 -4.63 -7.07
C LYS A 5 1.40 -5.72 -6.82
N GLU A 6 2.67 -5.33 -6.72
CA GLU A 6 3.75 -6.27 -6.42
C GLU A 6 3.68 -6.79 -4.99
N LEU A 7 3.21 -5.97 -4.05
CA LEU A 7 3.07 -6.40 -2.67
C LEU A 7 2.07 -7.55 -2.55
N GLY A 8 0.92 -7.39 -3.15
CA GLY A 8 -0.07 -8.46 -3.25
C GLY A 8 -1.09 -8.52 -2.12
N LEU A 9 -2.16 -9.25 -2.40
CA LEU A 9 -3.30 -9.39 -1.47
C LEU A 9 -2.86 -9.99 -0.14
N HIS A 10 -3.37 -9.40 0.95
CA HIS A 10 -3.13 -9.80 2.33
C HIS A 10 -1.71 -9.51 2.85
N HIS A 11 -0.86 -8.90 2.05
CA HIS A 11 0.47 -8.53 2.49
C HIS A 11 0.50 -7.11 3.04
N SER A 12 1.44 -6.87 3.94
CA SER A 12 1.58 -5.62 4.67
C SER A 12 2.95 -4.99 4.41
N GLY A 13 3.03 -3.71 4.68
CA GLY A 13 4.27 -2.98 4.58
C GLY A 13 4.08 -1.57 5.12
N ARG A 14 5.06 -0.73 4.82
CA ARG A 14 5.02 0.69 5.17
C ARG A 14 5.22 1.52 3.93
N ILE A 15 4.60 2.69 3.91
CA ILE A 15 4.84 3.64 2.83
C ILE A 15 6.32 4.04 2.86
N GLY A 16 7.03 3.83 1.76
CA GLY A 16 8.40 4.30 1.61
C GLY A 16 8.43 5.70 1.04
N GLU A 17 7.70 5.87 -0.07
CA GLU A 17 7.59 7.19 -0.70
C GLU A 17 6.37 7.22 -1.61
N VAL A 18 5.93 8.45 -1.91
CA VAL A 18 4.93 8.71 -2.93
C VAL A 18 5.65 9.32 -4.11
N ALA A 19 5.59 8.66 -5.27
CA ALA A 19 6.32 9.10 -6.45
C ALA A 19 5.69 10.36 -7.06
N GLY A 20 6.54 11.24 -7.57
CA GLY A 20 6.10 12.43 -8.25
C GLY A 20 5.80 13.59 -7.33
N ARG A 21 5.43 14.74 -7.95
CA ARG A 21 5.18 15.98 -7.22
C ARG A 21 3.88 16.65 -7.63
N GLY A 22 3.15 16.03 -8.53
CA GLY A 22 1.95 16.64 -9.09
C GLY A 22 0.73 16.45 -8.19
N PRO A 23 -0.45 16.79 -8.73
CA PRO A 23 -1.70 16.71 -7.97
C PRO A 23 -2.00 15.32 -7.41
N LEU A 24 -1.63 14.26 -8.13
CA LEU A 24 -1.86 12.90 -7.68
C LEU A 24 -1.07 12.62 -6.40
N ALA A 25 0.21 12.98 -6.38
CA ALA A 25 1.05 12.77 -5.20
C ALA A 25 0.52 13.58 -4.02
N GLN A 26 0.13 14.83 -4.25
CA GLN A 26 -0.41 15.69 -3.21
C GLN A 26 -1.70 15.11 -2.62
N ARG A 27 -2.55 14.58 -3.47
CA ARG A 27 -3.80 13.97 -3.05
C ARG A 27 -3.57 12.74 -2.18
N LEU A 28 -2.62 11.88 -2.59
CA LEU A 28 -2.29 10.68 -1.82
C LEU A 28 -1.74 11.05 -0.44
N LEU A 29 -0.85 12.03 -0.39
CA LEU A 29 -0.32 12.50 0.90
C LEU A 29 -1.43 13.05 1.79
N ALA A 30 -2.36 13.81 1.22
CA ALA A 30 -3.48 14.37 1.96
C ALA A 30 -4.42 13.27 2.47
N MET A 31 -4.49 12.14 1.80
CA MET A 31 -5.29 11.00 2.21
C MET A 31 -4.65 10.18 3.34
N GLY A 32 -3.42 10.48 3.68
CA GLY A 32 -2.73 9.80 4.77
C GLY A 32 -1.63 8.84 4.35
N PHE A 33 -1.31 8.78 3.06
CA PHE A 33 -0.24 7.91 2.58
C PHE A 33 1.12 8.56 2.80
N LEU A 34 1.47 8.73 4.06
CA LEU A 34 2.71 9.40 4.46
C LEU A 34 3.83 8.38 4.65
N PRO A 35 5.08 8.74 4.32
CA PRO A 35 6.21 7.83 4.56
C PRO A 35 6.23 7.29 5.99
N GLY A 36 6.43 6.00 6.12
CA GLY A 36 6.45 5.32 7.42
C GLY A 36 5.11 4.78 7.87
N THR A 37 4.01 5.17 7.25
CA THR A 37 2.68 4.71 7.64
C THR A 37 2.47 3.26 7.26
N PRO A 38 2.02 2.41 8.20
CA PRO A 38 1.73 1.01 7.88
C PRO A 38 0.47 0.90 7.02
N LEU A 39 0.48 -0.09 6.13
CA LEU A 39 -0.70 -0.43 5.36
C LEU A 39 -0.75 -1.92 5.07
N ARG A 40 -1.92 -2.38 4.66
CA ARG A 40 -2.13 -3.77 4.27
C ARG A 40 -3.06 -3.81 3.07
N VAL A 41 -2.76 -4.65 2.09
CA VAL A 41 -3.65 -4.87 0.96
C VAL A 41 -4.74 -5.85 1.40
N VAL A 42 -6.00 -5.40 1.41
CA VAL A 42 -7.11 -6.20 1.92
C VAL A 42 -8.04 -6.70 0.81
N GLN A 43 -7.97 -6.12 -0.37
CA GLN A 43 -8.80 -6.55 -1.48
C GLN A 43 -8.19 -6.11 -2.81
N VAL A 44 -8.26 -6.98 -3.80
CA VAL A 44 -7.84 -6.67 -5.17
C VAL A 44 -9.00 -7.08 -6.07
N ALA A 45 -9.49 -6.15 -6.86
CA ALA A 45 -10.57 -6.45 -7.80
C ALA A 45 -10.11 -7.50 -8.83
N PRO A 46 -11.05 -8.23 -9.44
CA PRO A 46 -10.70 -9.36 -10.32
C PRO A 46 -9.69 -9.06 -11.43
N PHE A 47 -9.67 -7.83 -11.93
CA PHE A 47 -8.71 -7.43 -12.96
C PHE A 47 -7.55 -6.61 -12.41
N GLY A 48 -7.37 -6.62 -11.09
CA GLY A 48 -6.27 -5.91 -10.46
C GLY A 48 -6.52 -4.41 -10.22
N ASP A 49 -7.71 -3.92 -10.49
CA ASP A 49 -8.05 -2.51 -10.35
C ASP A 49 -9.53 -2.37 -10.02
N PRO A 50 -9.91 -1.73 -8.90
CA PRO A 50 -9.05 -1.06 -7.93
C PRO A 50 -8.39 -2.00 -6.91
N ILE A 51 -7.43 -1.47 -6.18
CA ILE A 51 -6.79 -2.15 -5.06
C ILE A 51 -7.22 -1.45 -3.78
N THR A 52 -7.71 -2.21 -2.81
CA THR A 52 -8.15 -1.66 -1.52
C THR A 52 -7.11 -1.94 -0.46
N VAL A 53 -6.72 -0.90 0.26
CA VAL A 53 -5.77 -1.01 1.35
C VAL A 53 -6.40 -0.55 2.65
N GLU A 54 -5.92 -1.10 3.74
CA GLU A 54 -6.27 -0.65 5.08
C GLU A 54 -5.12 0.20 5.62
N LEU A 55 -5.45 1.36 6.15
CA LEU A 55 -4.52 2.38 6.56
C LEU A 55 -5.11 3.07 7.77
N ASP A 56 -4.39 3.05 8.90
CA ASP A 56 -4.85 3.72 10.14
C ASP A 56 -6.28 3.38 10.54
N GLY A 57 -6.66 2.12 10.36
CA GLY A 57 -7.98 1.66 10.80
C GLY A 57 -9.12 1.94 9.83
N TRP A 58 -8.85 2.45 8.65
CA TRP A 58 -9.86 2.67 7.63
C TRP A 58 -9.38 2.16 6.28
N ARG A 59 -10.30 2.01 5.35
CA ARG A 59 -10.01 1.42 4.04
C ARG A 59 -10.15 2.43 2.93
N VAL A 60 -9.24 2.34 1.97
CA VAL A 60 -9.22 3.21 0.80
C VAL A 60 -9.05 2.34 -0.43
N SER A 61 -9.87 2.58 -1.45
CA SER A 61 -9.70 1.93 -2.74
C SER A 61 -8.96 2.86 -3.68
N LEU A 62 -7.91 2.34 -4.28
CA LEU A 62 -7.05 3.11 -5.17
C LEU A 62 -7.12 2.53 -6.57
N ARG A 63 -7.24 3.41 -7.55
CA ARG A 63 -7.08 3.01 -8.94
C ARG A 63 -5.62 2.66 -9.19
N LEU A 64 -5.40 1.86 -10.22
CA LEU A 64 -4.06 1.35 -10.51
C LEU A 64 -3.03 2.46 -10.65
N GLN A 65 -3.36 3.55 -11.33
CA GLN A 65 -2.40 4.65 -11.48
C GLN A 65 -2.07 5.32 -10.15
N GLU A 66 -3.03 5.35 -9.23
CA GLU A 66 -2.77 5.87 -7.87
C GLU A 66 -1.88 4.89 -7.10
N ALA A 67 -2.21 3.62 -7.19
CA ALA A 67 -1.44 2.57 -6.53
C ALA A 67 0.00 2.53 -7.03
N ASP A 68 0.19 2.76 -8.32
CA ASP A 68 1.52 2.74 -8.92
C ASP A 68 2.41 3.91 -8.46
N ALA A 69 1.80 4.96 -7.92
CA ALA A 69 2.57 6.08 -7.38
C ALA A 69 3.13 5.79 -5.98
N LEU A 70 2.64 4.74 -5.34
CA LEU A 70 3.10 4.39 -4.00
C LEU A 70 4.24 3.38 -4.07
N ARG A 71 5.28 3.62 -3.26
CA ARG A 71 6.41 2.71 -3.11
C ARG A 71 6.39 2.18 -1.70
N ILE A 72 6.32 0.86 -1.57
CA ILE A 72 6.07 0.21 -0.29
C ILE A 72 7.31 -0.57 0.14
N ILE A 73 7.66 -0.44 1.41
CA ILE A 73 8.68 -1.27 2.04
C ILE A 73 7.93 -2.44 2.64
N PRO A 74 8.05 -3.65 2.06
CA PRO A 74 7.30 -4.80 2.57
C PRO A 74 7.75 -5.18 3.97
N ASP A 75 6.82 -5.72 4.76
CA ASP A 75 7.18 -6.31 6.05
C ASP A 75 7.97 -7.58 5.77
N SER A 76 9.09 -7.74 6.46
CA SER A 76 10.00 -8.85 6.21
C SER A 76 9.42 -10.19 6.63
N ASN A 77 8.42 -10.17 7.50
CA ASN A 77 7.82 -11.40 8.00
C ASN A 77 6.51 -11.68 7.33
N GLY A 78 6.43 -11.24 6.34
CA GLY A 78 5.17 -11.47 5.66
C GLY A 78 4.46 -12.68 6.10
N ASN A 79 5.32 -12.68 6.56
CA ASN A 79 4.83 -13.33 6.52
C ASN A 79 4.29 -13.75 7.15
N GLY A 80 4.65 -13.50 7.62
CA GLY A 80 4.39 -13.87 8.07
C GLY A 80 4.39 -14.16 8.79
N ASN A 81 4.77 -14.20 9.20
CA ASN A 81 4.90 -14.54 9.83
C ASN A 81 4.93 -14.79 10.49
N GLY A 82 5.21 -14.70 10.82
CA GLY A 82 5.39 -14.87 11.33
C GLY A 82 5.70 -15.27 12.02
N LYS A 83 6.00 -15.26 12.18
CA LYS A 83 6.31 -15.56 12.72
C LYS A 83 6.40 -15.61 13.50
N ALA A 84 6.69 -15.60 13.70
CA ALA A 84 6.74 -15.57 14.26
C ALA A 84 6.73 -15.65 14.97
N HIS A 85 6.94 -15.63 14.91
CA HIS A 85 6.84 -15.64 15.34
C HIS A 85 6.74 -15.80 15.62
N ALA A 86 7.15 -15.81 15.74
CA ALA A 86 6.96 -16.01 15.82
C ALA A 86 6.73 -16.09 16.03
#